data_c8d764103114982abf429b5c9e846cfd
#
_entry.id   c8d764103114982abf429b5c9e846cfd
#
_cell.length_a   1.000
_cell.length_b   1.000
_cell.length_c   1.000
_cell.angle_alpha   90.00
_cell.angle_beta   90.00
_cell.angle_gamma   90.00
#
_symmetry.space_group_name_H-M   'P 1'
#
loop_
_entity.id
_entity.type
_entity.pdbx_description
1 polymer ?
#
loop_
_entity_poly.entity_id
_entity_poly.type
_entity_poly.pdbx_seq_one_letter_code
_entity_poly.pdbx_strand_id
1 'polypeptide(L)'
;MSNHFHLLVTAPSAAELAAFMQYVKSNLARRLGRLHDWKGKFWESRYSARPVMDEGAAIERMKYIFSNGVKENLVTHVRYFPGVHAHDDLVDGRILRGVWVNRTATRRTGQTVMQRHTLRCAKLPFLAHLSDSEYRKLMGTLSKEVHAQLDPNRRVLGQAKILNADPHSRGKALKRRPQPICHSTCPMLKRAFRAAYKAFVTAYREAYAQFKEGVLATVFPPGGLPPVGWWGTAPAPA
;
A
#
# COMPACT_ATOMS: atom_id res chain seq x y z
N MET A 1 -3.62 11.36 7.07
CA MET A 1 -2.17 11.09 7.13
C MET A 1 -1.54 11.79 5.95
N SER A 2 -0.60 12.66 6.21
CA SER A 2 0.01 13.51 5.18
C SER A 2 1.31 12.92 4.59
N ASN A 3 1.88 11.89 5.20
CA ASN A 3 3.23 11.43 4.87
C ASN A 3 3.35 9.95 4.47
N HIS A 4 2.25 9.21 4.42
CA HIS A 4 2.23 7.83 3.94
C HIS A 4 0.83 7.42 3.44
N PHE A 5 0.77 6.32 2.72
CA PHE A 5 -0.47 5.72 2.25
C PHE A 5 -0.47 4.22 2.52
N HIS A 6 -1.65 3.66 2.58
CA HIS A 6 -1.88 2.22 2.70
C HIS A 6 -2.63 1.71 1.48
N LEU A 7 -2.21 0.56 0.99
CA LEU A 7 -2.88 -0.16 -0.09
C LEU A 7 -3.09 -1.61 0.33
N LEU A 8 -4.22 -2.16 -0.05
CA LEU A 8 -4.47 -3.59 -0.06
C LEU A 8 -4.53 -4.01 -1.53
N VAL A 9 -3.58 -4.83 -1.95
CA VAL A 9 -3.32 -5.11 -3.37
C VAL A 9 -3.17 -6.61 -3.56
N THR A 10 -3.75 -7.13 -4.62
CA THR A 10 -3.47 -8.45 -5.15
C THR A 10 -2.58 -8.30 -6.38
N ALA A 11 -1.49 -9.04 -6.43
CA ALA A 11 -0.59 -9.06 -7.58
C ALA A 11 -0.25 -10.51 -7.93
N PRO A 12 -0.17 -10.86 -9.22
CA PRO A 12 0.17 -12.21 -9.66
C PRO A 12 1.57 -12.65 -9.24
N SER A 13 2.50 -11.70 -9.14
CA SER A 13 3.89 -11.97 -8.74
C SER A 13 4.50 -10.83 -7.94
N ALA A 14 5.62 -11.11 -7.26
CA ALA A 14 6.42 -10.11 -6.57
C ALA A 14 7.00 -9.06 -7.53
N ALA A 15 7.35 -9.47 -8.75
CA ALA A 15 7.88 -8.58 -9.78
C ALA A 15 6.82 -7.57 -10.25
N GLU A 16 5.59 -8.02 -10.48
CA GLU A 16 4.48 -7.13 -10.86
C GLU A 16 4.09 -6.19 -9.72
N LEU A 17 4.08 -6.67 -8.46
CA LEU A 17 3.90 -5.80 -7.31
C LEU A 17 5.01 -4.74 -7.25
N ALA A 18 6.26 -5.11 -7.49
CA ALA A 18 7.38 -4.18 -7.48
C ALA A 18 7.23 -3.12 -8.59
N ALA A 19 6.88 -3.54 -9.82
CA ALA A 19 6.64 -2.65 -10.95
C ALA A 19 5.48 -1.69 -10.68
N PHE A 20 4.36 -2.19 -10.16
CA PHE A 20 3.22 -1.38 -9.76
C PHE A 20 3.61 -0.33 -8.70
N MET A 21 4.29 -0.75 -7.65
CA MET A 21 4.72 0.16 -6.58
C MET A 21 5.75 1.19 -7.05
N GLN A 22 6.65 0.80 -7.96
CA GLN A 22 7.57 1.73 -8.60
C GLN A 22 6.81 2.79 -9.40
N TYR A 23 5.84 2.37 -10.20
CA TYR A 23 5.01 3.28 -10.99
C TYR A 23 4.24 4.27 -10.09
N VAL A 24 3.53 3.78 -9.09
CA VAL A 24 2.75 4.61 -8.15
C VAL A 24 3.66 5.59 -7.41
N LYS A 25 4.72 5.11 -6.77
CA LYS A 25 5.63 5.95 -5.97
C LYS A 25 6.35 6.99 -6.83
N SER A 26 6.82 6.63 -8.02
CA SER A 26 7.50 7.57 -8.92
C SER A 26 6.57 8.70 -9.40
N ASN A 27 5.32 8.34 -9.73
CA ASN A 27 4.34 9.34 -10.17
C ASN A 27 3.91 10.26 -9.03
N LEU A 28 3.65 9.71 -7.83
CA LEU A 28 3.34 10.51 -6.65
C LEU A 28 4.50 11.45 -6.29
N ALA A 29 5.74 10.96 -6.24
CA ALA A 29 6.91 11.78 -5.93
C ALA A 29 7.07 12.94 -6.94
N ARG A 30 6.95 12.65 -8.24
CA ARG A 30 7.07 13.69 -9.29
C ARG A 30 5.94 14.72 -9.24
N ARG A 31 4.70 14.29 -8.96
CA ARG A 31 3.54 15.19 -8.98
C ARG A 31 3.44 16.00 -7.70
N LEU A 32 3.50 15.36 -6.55
CA LEU A 32 3.45 16.03 -5.25
C LEU A 32 4.72 16.84 -4.99
N GLY A 33 5.87 16.36 -5.43
CA GLY A 33 7.12 17.10 -5.34
C GLY A 33 7.06 18.45 -6.08
N ARG A 34 6.46 18.47 -7.29
CA ARG A 34 6.25 19.72 -8.02
C ARG A 34 5.18 20.60 -7.40
N LEU A 35 4.10 20.00 -6.88
CA LEU A 35 3.01 20.75 -6.25
C LEU A 35 3.47 21.52 -5.01
N HIS A 36 4.41 20.95 -4.27
CA HIS A 36 4.88 21.48 -2.99
C HIS A 36 6.33 22.00 -3.03
N ASP A 37 6.92 22.17 -4.21
CA ASP A 37 8.33 22.55 -4.40
C ASP A 37 9.28 21.72 -3.51
N TRP A 38 9.03 20.40 -3.44
CA TRP A 38 9.78 19.49 -2.60
C TRP A 38 11.18 19.28 -3.12
N LYS A 39 12.19 19.53 -2.27
CA LYS A 39 13.61 19.37 -2.60
C LYS A 39 14.16 18.14 -1.90
N GLY A 40 14.96 17.36 -2.63
CA GLY A 40 15.62 16.17 -2.11
C GLY A 40 14.75 14.92 -2.15
N LYS A 41 15.04 13.97 -1.27
CA LYS A 41 14.43 12.65 -1.26
C LYS A 41 12.97 12.72 -0.80
N PHE A 42 12.04 12.36 -1.69
CA PHE A 42 10.60 12.39 -1.40
C PHE A 42 10.15 11.22 -0.51
N TRP A 43 10.59 10.00 -0.81
CA TRP A 43 10.29 8.81 -0.01
C TRP A 43 11.46 8.46 0.89
N GLU A 44 11.25 8.36 2.18
CA GLU A 44 12.29 8.01 3.14
C GLU A 44 12.85 6.60 2.92
N SER A 45 11.97 5.64 2.58
CA SER A 45 12.34 4.24 2.41
C SER A 45 11.56 3.57 1.27
N ARG A 46 11.91 2.32 0.98
CA ARG A 46 11.12 1.45 0.11
C ARG A 46 9.73 1.23 0.72
N TYR A 47 8.76 0.82 -0.11
CA TYR A 47 7.48 0.36 0.41
C TYR A 47 7.68 -0.91 1.26
N SER A 48 6.78 -1.13 2.19
CA SER A 48 6.74 -2.34 2.99
C SER A 48 5.51 -3.15 2.58
N ALA A 49 5.73 -4.31 1.98
CA ALA A 49 4.68 -5.25 1.65
C ALA A 49 4.63 -6.37 2.70
N ARG A 50 3.43 -6.79 3.07
CA ARG A 50 3.20 -7.90 3.98
C ARG A 50 2.05 -8.73 3.46
N PRO A 51 2.22 -10.04 3.30
CA PRO A 51 1.15 -10.91 2.86
C PRO A 51 0.03 -10.96 3.91
N VAL A 52 -1.19 -11.00 3.40
CA VAL A 52 -2.41 -11.24 4.16
C VAL A 52 -2.82 -12.68 3.86
N MET A 53 -2.88 -13.52 4.88
CA MET A 53 -2.88 -14.97 4.73
C MET A 53 -4.26 -15.61 4.87
N ASP A 54 -5.24 -14.89 5.41
CA ASP A 54 -6.60 -15.39 5.63
C ASP A 54 -7.64 -14.28 5.59
N GLU A 55 -8.90 -14.69 5.53
CA GLU A 55 -10.05 -13.82 5.45
C GLU A 55 -10.15 -12.87 6.66
N GLY A 56 -10.00 -13.38 7.86
CA GLY A 56 -10.07 -12.58 9.09
C GLY A 56 -9.04 -11.46 9.07
N ALA A 57 -7.79 -11.78 8.68
CA ALA A 57 -6.74 -10.78 8.55
C ALA A 57 -7.03 -9.77 7.42
N ALA A 58 -7.67 -10.19 6.33
CA ALA A 58 -8.05 -9.29 5.24
C ALA A 58 -9.10 -8.27 5.72
N ILE A 59 -10.11 -8.71 6.46
CA ILE A 59 -11.13 -7.87 7.08
C ILE A 59 -10.50 -6.89 8.08
N GLU A 60 -9.62 -7.39 8.96
CA GLU A 60 -8.90 -6.54 9.91
C GLU A 60 -8.04 -5.47 9.21
N ARG A 61 -7.37 -5.81 8.09
CA ARG A 61 -6.58 -4.84 7.34
C ARG A 61 -7.45 -3.81 6.62
N MET A 62 -8.61 -4.20 6.10
CA MET A 62 -9.58 -3.26 5.53
C MET A 62 -10.09 -2.30 6.62
N LYS A 63 -10.49 -2.83 7.78
CA LYS A 63 -10.90 -2.02 8.94
C LYS A 63 -9.79 -1.05 9.38
N TYR A 64 -8.54 -1.52 9.41
CA TYR A 64 -7.38 -0.68 9.71
C TYR A 64 -7.22 0.47 8.70
N ILE A 65 -7.36 0.19 7.39
CA ILE A 65 -7.27 1.22 6.35
C ILE A 65 -8.38 2.26 6.52
N PHE A 66 -9.61 1.83 6.76
CA PHE A 66 -10.72 2.75 7.05
C PHE A 66 -10.48 3.56 8.33
N SER A 67 -9.91 2.96 9.36
CA SER A 67 -9.74 3.63 10.66
C SER A 67 -8.71 4.75 10.67
N ASN A 68 -7.82 4.84 9.69
CA ASN A 68 -6.64 5.71 9.76
C ASN A 68 -6.91 7.20 10.02
N GLY A 69 -8.03 7.73 9.52
CA GLY A 69 -8.41 9.13 9.79
C GLY A 69 -9.26 9.29 11.05
N VAL A 70 -10.10 8.31 11.35
CA VAL A 70 -11.11 8.39 12.42
C VAL A 70 -10.48 8.14 13.80
N LYS A 71 -9.71 7.07 13.97
CA LYS A 71 -9.07 6.71 15.25
C LYS A 71 -8.10 7.77 15.77
N GLU A 72 -7.57 8.61 14.89
CA GLU A 72 -6.69 9.74 15.26
C GLU A 72 -7.47 11.05 15.42
N ASN A 73 -8.81 11.02 15.40
CA ASN A 73 -9.69 12.18 15.45
C ASN A 73 -9.37 13.26 14.39
N LEU A 74 -8.86 12.83 13.22
CA LEU A 74 -8.66 13.75 12.12
C LEU A 74 -9.98 14.13 11.46
N VAL A 75 -10.88 13.16 11.30
CA VAL A 75 -12.22 13.34 10.77
C VAL A 75 -13.22 12.49 11.57
N THR A 76 -14.50 12.87 11.55
CA THR A 76 -15.57 12.10 12.23
C THR A 76 -15.93 10.83 11.50
N HIS A 77 -15.77 10.78 10.18
CA HIS A 77 -16.14 9.64 9.35
C HIS A 77 -15.12 9.46 8.22
N VAL A 78 -14.91 8.21 7.79
CA VAL A 78 -13.95 7.85 6.72
C VAL A 78 -14.15 8.68 5.46
N ARG A 79 -15.40 8.88 5.02
CA ARG A 79 -15.73 9.65 3.82
C ARG A 79 -15.32 11.13 3.87
N TYR A 80 -15.13 11.68 5.07
CA TYR A 80 -14.71 13.07 5.23
C TYR A 80 -13.18 13.24 5.25
N PHE A 81 -12.44 12.14 5.10
CA PHE A 81 -11.00 12.25 4.99
C PHE A 81 -10.64 12.85 3.61
N PRO A 82 -9.95 14.01 3.55
CA PRO A 82 -9.59 14.61 2.28
C PRO A 82 -8.52 13.77 1.56
N GLY A 83 -8.71 13.57 0.28
CA GLY A 83 -7.79 12.81 -0.57
C GLY A 83 -8.43 11.54 -1.15
N VAL A 84 -7.61 10.71 -1.76
CA VAL A 84 -8.08 9.49 -2.42
C VAL A 84 -8.24 8.37 -1.39
N HIS A 85 -9.44 7.84 -1.28
CA HIS A 85 -9.76 6.67 -0.46
C HIS A 85 -10.81 5.79 -1.16
N ALA A 86 -10.82 4.50 -0.82
CA ALA A 86 -11.69 3.51 -1.44
C ALA A 86 -13.11 3.44 -0.83
N HIS A 87 -13.39 4.18 0.26
CA HIS A 87 -14.61 4.04 1.03
C HIS A 87 -15.88 4.14 0.17
N ASP A 88 -16.02 5.21 -0.61
CA ASP A 88 -17.24 5.47 -1.37
C ASP A 88 -17.47 4.46 -2.50
N ASP A 89 -16.41 3.90 -3.08
CA ASP A 89 -16.53 2.82 -4.05
C ASP A 89 -16.93 1.50 -3.38
N LEU A 90 -16.29 1.16 -2.27
CA LEU A 90 -16.53 -0.10 -1.57
C LEU A 90 -17.87 -0.16 -0.84
N VAL A 91 -18.36 0.96 -0.30
CA VAL A 91 -19.62 1.03 0.46
C VAL A 91 -20.79 1.40 -0.43
N ASP A 92 -20.66 2.48 -1.21
CA ASP A 92 -21.75 3.07 -2.00
C ASP A 92 -21.70 2.64 -3.49
N GLY A 93 -20.64 1.97 -3.93
CA GLY A 93 -20.41 1.62 -5.34
C GLY A 93 -20.09 2.81 -6.23
N ARG A 94 -19.65 3.92 -5.67
CA ARG A 94 -19.26 5.13 -6.42
C ARG A 94 -17.93 4.94 -7.08
N ILE A 95 -17.91 5.01 -8.42
CA ILE A 95 -16.68 4.86 -9.20
C ILE A 95 -15.70 5.99 -8.88
N LEU A 96 -14.47 5.65 -8.55
CA LEU A 96 -13.39 6.62 -8.45
C LEU A 96 -13.06 7.17 -9.85
N ARG A 97 -13.00 8.48 -9.98
CA ARG A 97 -12.74 9.16 -11.24
C ARG A 97 -11.53 10.07 -11.10
N GLY A 98 -10.69 10.09 -12.13
CA GLY A 98 -9.52 10.95 -12.16
C GLY A 98 -9.25 11.48 -13.55
N VAL A 99 -8.54 12.60 -13.62
CA VAL A 99 -8.07 13.18 -14.88
C VAL A 99 -6.54 13.11 -14.89
N TRP A 100 -6.01 12.48 -15.91
CA TRP A 100 -4.58 12.47 -16.15
C TRP A 100 -4.21 13.42 -17.26
N VAL A 101 -3.27 14.33 -17.00
CA VAL A 101 -2.72 15.22 -18.02
C VAL A 101 -1.49 14.59 -18.62
N ASN A 102 -1.55 14.26 -19.92
CA ASN A 102 -0.41 13.77 -20.69
C ASN A 102 0.53 14.94 -21.03
N ARG A 103 1.46 15.20 -20.13
CA ARG A 103 2.40 16.33 -20.29
C ARG A 103 3.30 16.21 -21.51
N THR A 104 3.67 15.00 -21.90
CA THR A 104 4.49 14.76 -23.11
C THR A 104 3.71 15.12 -24.36
N ALA A 105 2.47 14.62 -24.48
CA ALA A 105 1.61 14.98 -25.58
C ALA A 105 1.27 16.49 -25.58
N THR A 106 0.93 17.05 -24.41
CA THR A 106 0.67 18.48 -24.24
C THR A 106 1.85 19.34 -24.72
N ARG A 107 3.08 18.98 -24.35
CA ARG A 107 4.28 19.71 -24.82
C ARG A 107 4.48 19.58 -26.32
N ARG A 108 4.21 18.42 -26.91
CA ARG A 108 4.37 18.17 -28.35
C ARG A 108 3.33 18.89 -29.19
N THR A 109 2.09 18.97 -28.71
CA THR A 109 0.97 19.57 -29.46
C THR A 109 0.71 21.02 -29.14
N GLY A 110 1.30 21.57 -28.06
CA GLY A 110 0.97 22.90 -27.54
C GLY A 110 -0.40 23.02 -26.87
N GLN A 111 -1.22 21.97 -26.92
CA GLN A 111 -2.57 21.93 -26.34
C GLN A 111 -2.63 20.96 -25.17
N THR A 112 -3.40 21.30 -24.12
CA THR A 112 -3.55 20.40 -22.96
C THR A 112 -4.25 19.10 -23.34
N VAL A 113 -3.52 17.99 -23.32
CA VAL A 113 -4.04 16.66 -23.59
C VAL A 113 -4.41 15.99 -22.26
N MET A 114 -5.71 15.76 -22.06
CA MET A 114 -6.25 15.14 -20.86
C MET A 114 -6.90 13.79 -21.18
N GLN A 115 -6.75 12.84 -20.26
CA GLN A 115 -7.45 11.57 -20.30
C GLN A 115 -8.23 11.39 -19.00
N ARG A 116 -9.49 10.98 -19.12
CA ARG A 116 -10.33 10.62 -17.97
C ARG A 116 -10.16 9.15 -17.69
N HIS A 117 -9.92 8.82 -16.44
CA HIS A 117 -9.80 7.44 -15.98
C HIS A 117 -10.85 7.15 -14.91
N THR A 118 -11.32 5.94 -14.90
CA THR A 118 -12.18 5.40 -13.85
C THR A 118 -11.47 4.22 -13.19
N LEU A 119 -11.66 4.09 -11.89
CA LEU A 119 -11.13 2.99 -11.10
C LEU A 119 -12.24 2.44 -10.22
N ARG A 120 -12.39 1.12 -10.19
CA ARG A 120 -13.15 0.38 -9.19
C ARG A 120 -12.22 -0.46 -8.35
N CYS A 121 -12.46 -0.49 -7.06
CA CYS A 121 -11.76 -1.39 -6.17
C CYS A 121 -12.30 -2.81 -6.36
N ALA A 122 -11.42 -3.77 -6.55
CA ALA A 122 -11.81 -5.18 -6.56
C ALA A 122 -12.23 -5.64 -5.17
N LYS A 123 -13.07 -6.67 -5.11
CA LYS A 123 -13.34 -7.39 -3.86
C LYS A 123 -12.05 -8.02 -3.34
N LEU A 124 -11.96 -8.16 -2.03
CA LEU A 124 -10.88 -8.93 -1.42
C LEU A 124 -10.98 -10.39 -1.92
N PRO A 125 -9.87 -11.04 -2.31
CA PRO A 125 -9.91 -12.40 -2.86
C PRO A 125 -10.64 -13.40 -1.95
N PHE A 126 -10.41 -13.31 -0.64
CA PHE A 126 -11.09 -14.16 0.35
C PHE A 126 -12.60 -13.95 0.44
N LEU A 127 -13.11 -12.84 -0.08
CA LEU A 127 -14.52 -12.44 -0.06
C LEU A 127 -15.13 -12.41 -1.48
N ALA A 128 -14.45 -13.00 -2.46
CA ALA A 128 -14.91 -13.02 -3.85
C ALA A 128 -16.22 -13.77 -4.04
N HIS A 129 -16.54 -14.70 -3.12
CA HIS A 129 -17.78 -15.48 -3.10
C HIS A 129 -19.03 -14.65 -2.75
N LEU A 130 -18.86 -13.50 -2.08
CA LEU A 130 -19.98 -12.63 -1.74
C LEU A 130 -20.54 -11.93 -2.99
N SER A 131 -21.84 -11.76 -3.06
CA SER A 131 -22.46 -10.86 -4.03
C SER A 131 -22.02 -9.41 -3.81
N ASP A 132 -22.23 -8.54 -4.79
CA ASP A 132 -21.86 -7.13 -4.65
C ASP A 132 -22.63 -6.42 -3.54
N SER A 133 -23.89 -6.81 -3.32
CA SER A 133 -24.72 -6.25 -2.25
C SER A 133 -24.21 -6.68 -0.86
N GLU A 134 -23.91 -7.96 -0.69
CA GLU A 134 -23.35 -8.49 0.57
C GLU A 134 -21.99 -7.89 0.89
N TYR A 135 -21.12 -7.78 -0.12
CA TYR A 135 -19.81 -7.16 0.04
C TYR A 135 -19.92 -5.70 0.47
N ARG A 136 -20.79 -4.91 -0.17
CA ARG A 136 -21.07 -3.52 0.23
C ARG A 136 -21.65 -3.42 1.64
N LYS A 137 -22.57 -4.31 2.00
CA LYS A 137 -23.15 -4.37 3.35
C LYS A 137 -22.05 -4.63 4.39
N LEU A 138 -21.14 -5.57 4.12
CA LEU A 138 -19.97 -5.84 4.97
C LEU A 138 -19.09 -4.61 5.10
N MET A 139 -18.71 -3.96 3.99
CA MET A 139 -17.88 -2.75 4.01
C MET A 139 -18.56 -1.60 4.78
N GLY A 140 -19.88 -1.46 4.64
CA GLY A 140 -20.69 -0.50 5.41
C GLY A 140 -20.67 -0.79 6.90
N THR A 141 -20.75 -2.07 7.31
CA THR A 141 -20.62 -2.49 8.71
C THR A 141 -19.25 -2.13 9.27
N LEU A 142 -18.16 -2.45 8.55
CA LEU A 142 -16.81 -2.08 8.96
C LEU A 142 -16.64 -0.56 9.10
N SER A 143 -17.25 0.21 8.21
CA SER A 143 -17.24 1.67 8.29
C SER A 143 -17.94 2.19 9.54
N LYS A 144 -19.07 1.61 9.93
CA LYS A 144 -19.78 1.94 11.18
C LYS A 144 -18.97 1.59 12.42
N GLU A 145 -18.34 0.41 12.43
CA GLU A 145 -17.47 -0.01 13.53
C GLU A 145 -16.25 0.90 13.69
N VAL A 146 -15.71 1.39 12.57
CA VAL A 146 -14.61 2.38 12.60
C VAL A 146 -15.10 3.71 13.17
N HIS A 147 -16.29 4.16 12.80
CA HIS A 147 -16.87 5.39 13.36
C HIS A 147 -17.02 5.30 14.88
N ALA A 148 -17.40 4.15 15.41
CA ALA A 148 -17.49 3.91 16.85
C ALA A 148 -16.14 3.96 17.60
N GLN A 149 -15.00 3.97 16.88
CA GLN A 149 -13.65 4.15 17.47
C GLN A 149 -13.26 5.61 17.70
N LEU A 150 -14.11 6.56 17.28
CA LEU A 150 -13.88 7.98 17.53
C LEU A 150 -13.82 8.23 19.03
N ASP A 151 -12.77 8.88 19.49
CA ASP A 151 -12.67 9.30 20.90
C ASP A 151 -13.52 10.57 21.13
N PRO A 152 -14.63 10.48 21.87
CA PRO A 152 -15.52 11.62 22.09
C PRO A 152 -14.86 12.74 22.91
N ASN A 153 -13.81 12.42 23.69
CA ASN A 153 -13.12 13.39 24.52
C ASN A 153 -12.02 14.17 23.78
N ARG A 154 -11.71 13.77 22.55
CA ARG A 154 -10.73 14.45 21.72
C ARG A 154 -11.40 15.30 20.65
N ARG A 155 -10.95 16.52 20.50
CA ARG A 155 -11.41 17.41 19.42
C ARG A 155 -11.04 16.84 18.06
N VAL A 156 -12.01 16.81 17.15
CA VAL A 156 -11.79 16.44 15.72
C VAL A 156 -11.07 17.60 15.03
N LEU A 157 -10.01 17.27 14.28
CA LEU A 157 -9.21 18.25 13.56
C LEU A 157 -9.99 18.93 12.42
N GLY A 158 -10.70 18.12 11.62
CA GLY A 158 -11.51 18.56 10.48
C GLY A 158 -10.73 18.70 9.16
N GLN A 159 -11.46 18.62 8.05
CA GLN A 159 -10.89 18.62 6.69
C GLN A 159 -10.04 19.86 6.39
N ALA A 160 -10.51 21.03 6.76
CA ALA A 160 -9.81 22.29 6.45
C ALA A 160 -8.40 22.34 7.06
N LYS A 161 -8.25 21.90 8.32
CA LYS A 161 -6.93 21.84 8.95
C LYS A 161 -6.02 20.78 8.35
N ILE A 162 -6.59 19.65 7.90
CA ILE A 162 -5.81 18.60 7.22
C ILE A 162 -5.28 19.12 5.88
N LEU A 163 -6.12 19.81 5.10
CA LEU A 163 -5.74 20.36 3.80
C LEU A 163 -4.74 21.52 3.89
N ASN A 164 -4.85 22.33 4.93
CA ASN A 164 -3.97 23.47 5.17
C ASN A 164 -2.72 23.12 6.00
N ALA A 165 -2.51 21.84 6.31
CA ALA A 165 -1.30 21.41 7.00
C ALA A 165 -0.07 21.64 6.13
N ASP A 166 0.99 22.21 6.72
CA ASP A 166 2.26 22.42 6.02
C ASP A 166 2.86 21.07 5.58
N PRO A 167 3.02 20.84 4.27
CA PRO A 167 3.58 19.60 3.72
C PRO A 167 5.05 19.40 4.10
N HIS A 168 5.79 20.46 4.45
CA HIS A 168 7.19 20.41 4.88
C HIS A 168 7.33 20.16 6.39
N SER A 169 6.25 20.26 7.15
CA SER A 169 6.25 20.00 8.59
C SER A 169 6.66 18.56 8.88
N ARG A 170 7.66 18.40 9.71
CA ARG A 170 8.12 17.09 10.20
C ARG A 170 7.64 16.89 11.63
N GLY A 171 6.81 15.87 11.82
CA GLY A 171 6.44 15.41 13.15
C GLY A 171 7.64 14.84 13.91
N LYS A 172 7.50 14.73 15.25
CA LYS A 172 8.52 14.04 16.06
C LYS A 172 8.71 12.61 15.55
N ALA A 173 9.98 12.19 15.42
CA ALA A 173 10.30 10.82 15.05
C ALA A 173 9.79 9.85 16.13
N LEU A 174 8.86 9.00 15.78
CA LEU A 174 8.36 7.95 16.66
C LEU A 174 9.29 6.74 16.56
N LYS A 175 9.57 6.09 17.69
CA LYS A 175 10.30 4.81 17.70
C LYS A 175 9.53 3.80 16.85
N ARG A 176 10.17 3.26 15.83
CA ARG A 176 9.58 2.22 14.98
C ARG A 176 9.37 0.96 15.80
N ARG A 177 8.13 0.51 15.92
CA ARG A 177 7.84 -0.80 16.52
C ARG A 177 8.13 -1.91 15.49
N PRO A 178 8.62 -3.08 15.94
CA PRO A 178 8.73 -4.23 15.06
C PRO A 178 7.39 -4.51 14.38
N GLN A 179 7.44 -4.69 13.09
CA GLN A 179 6.23 -4.94 12.30
C GLN A 179 6.08 -6.45 12.05
N PRO A 180 4.87 -7.01 12.04
CA PRO A 180 4.67 -8.43 11.74
C PRO A 180 5.16 -8.74 10.31
N ILE A 181 5.70 -9.93 10.11
CA ILE A 181 6.16 -10.37 8.77
C ILE A 181 5.00 -10.75 7.84
N CYS A 182 3.86 -11.14 8.40
CA CYS A 182 2.61 -11.41 7.70
C CYS A 182 1.41 -11.03 8.58
N HIS A 183 0.25 -10.88 7.96
CA HIS A 183 -1.03 -10.72 8.64
C HIS A 183 -1.85 -12.01 8.52
N SER A 184 -2.23 -12.59 9.65
CA SER A 184 -3.10 -13.76 9.74
C SER A 184 -3.80 -13.76 11.09
N THR A 185 -5.02 -14.24 11.17
CA THR A 185 -5.71 -14.53 12.42
C THR A 185 -5.40 -15.96 12.90
N CYS A 186 -4.97 -16.84 11.99
CA CYS A 186 -4.63 -18.23 12.27
C CYS A 186 -3.20 -18.39 12.81
N PRO A 187 -2.99 -18.90 14.05
CA PRO A 187 -1.65 -19.11 14.60
C PRO A 187 -0.81 -20.16 13.83
N MET A 188 -1.45 -21.17 13.23
CA MET A 188 -0.77 -22.17 12.40
C MET A 188 -0.17 -21.53 11.14
N LEU A 189 -0.97 -20.75 10.40
CA LEU A 189 -0.49 -20.04 9.22
C LEU A 189 0.66 -19.09 9.55
N LYS A 190 0.56 -18.36 10.66
CA LYS A 190 1.66 -17.52 11.15
C LYS A 190 2.95 -18.29 11.40
N ARG A 191 2.85 -19.48 12.04
CA ARG A 191 4.01 -20.35 12.31
C ARG A 191 4.61 -20.89 11.02
N ALA A 192 3.77 -21.42 10.14
CA ALA A 192 4.22 -21.95 8.84
C ALA A 192 4.93 -20.86 8.01
N PHE A 193 4.33 -19.68 7.90
CA PHE A 193 4.94 -18.56 7.18
C PHE A 193 6.29 -18.13 7.79
N ARG A 194 6.38 -18.06 9.13
CA ARG A 194 7.64 -17.73 9.81
C ARG A 194 8.74 -18.75 9.55
N ALA A 195 8.39 -20.04 9.53
CA ALA A 195 9.35 -21.11 9.24
C ALA A 195 9.85 -21.00 7.78
N ALA A 196 8.93 -20.87 6.83
CA ALA A 196 9.27 -20.68 5.41
C ALA A 196 10.11 -19.41 5.17
N TYR A 197 9.74 -18.30 5.80
CA TYR A 197 10.51 -17.04 5.70
C TYR A 197 11.92 -17.18 6.29
N LYS A 198 12.06 -17.87 7.43
CA LYS A 198 13.37 -18.16 8.03
C LYS A 198 14.24 -19.01 7.09
N ALA A 199 13.68 -20.07 6.53
CA ALA A 199 14.39 -20.93 5.57
C ALA A 199 14.83 -20.13 4.32
N PHE A 200 13.93 -19.32 3.76
CA PHE A 200 14.25 -18.43 2.66
C PHE A 200 15.41 -17.46 2.97
N VAL A 201 15.36 -16.81 4.13
CA VAL A 201 16.42 -15.86 4.54
C VAL A 201 17.76 -16.56 4.72
N THR A 202 17.74 -17.77 5.28
CA THR A 202 18.97 -18.58 5.44
C THR A 202 19.55 -18.95 4.08
N ALA A 203 18.74 -19.52 3.18
CA ALA A 203 19.20 -19.87 1.83
C ALA A 203 19.69 -18.65 1.03
N TYR A 204 19.00 -17.50 1.16
CA TYR A 204 19.44 -16.26 0.50
C TYR A 204 20.79 -15.76 1.04
N ARG A 205 21.02 -15.85 2.34
CA ARG A 205 22.30 -15.43 2.98
C ARG A 205 23.44 -16.33 2.55
N GLU A 206 23.22 -17.62 2.47
CA GLU A 206 24.20 -18.61 1.99
C GLU A 206 24.57 -18.32 0.52
N ALA A 207 23.56 -18.16 -0.34
CA ALA A 207 23.77 -17.78 -1.73
C ALA A 207 24.53 -16.44 -1.85
N TYR A 208 24.16 -15.46 -1.03
CA TYR A 208 24.84 -14.15 -1.04
C TYR A 208 26.30 -14.24 -0.58
N ALA A 209 26.62 -15.09 0.39
CA ALA A 209 28.01 -15.35 0.82
C ALA A 209 28.82 -15.95 -0.32
N GLN A 210 28.33 -17.01 -0.98
CA GLN A 210 28.97 -17.62 -2.15
C GLN A 210 29.20 -16.60 -3.29
N PHE A 211 28.20 -15.78 -3.57
CA PHE A 211 28.34 -14.73 -4.57
C PHE A 211 29.45 -13.72 -4.21
N LYS A 212 29.56 -13.35 -2.95
CA LYS A 212 30.67 -12.46 -2.48
C LYS A 212 32.05 -13.09 -2.57
N GLU A 213 32.16 -14.40 -2.48
CA GLU A 213 33.37 -15.17 -2.69
C GLU A 213 33.72 -15.36 -4.18
N GLY A 214 32.90 -14.80 -5.09
CA GLY A 214 33.17 -14.84 -6.53
C GLY A 214 32.59 -16.06 -7.24
N VAL A 215 31.71 -16.85 -6.59
CA VAL A 215 31.01 -17.98 -7.23
C VAL A 215 29.91 -17.43 -8.14
N LEU A 216 30.23 -17.25 -9.41
CA LEU A 216 29.29 -16.64 -10.39
C LEU A 216 28.07 -17.51 -10.68
N ALA A 217 28.17 -18.82 -10.53
CA ALA A 217 27.08 -19.77 -10.72
C ALA A 217 26.13 -19.89 -9.51
N THR A 218 26.22 -18.99 -8.54
CA THR A 218 25.37 -19.00 -7.36
C THR A 218 23.90 -18.90 -7.72
N VAL A 219 23.07 -19.81 -7.21
CA VAL A 219 21.62 -19.80 -7.40
C VAL A 219 20.94 -19.17 -6.18
N PHE A 220 20.24 -18.08 -6.40
CA PHE A 220 19.43 -17.45 -5.33
C PHE A 220 18.05 -18.12 -5.22
N PRO A 221 17.49 -18.21 -4.01
CA PRO A 221 16.18 -18.84 -3.84
C PRO A 221 15.09 -18.10 -4.63
N PRO A 222 14.07 -18.81 -5.16
CA PRO A 222 12.96 -18.24 -5.92
C PRO A 222 12.28 -17.09 -5.16
N GLY A 223 11.92 -16.02 -5.87
CA GLY A 223 11.31 -14.83 -5.26
C GLY A 223 12.31 -13.87 -4.60
N GLY A 224 13.59 -14.23 -4.50
CA GLY A 224 14.66 -13.32 -4.11
C GLY A 224 15.05 -12.39 -5.26
N LEU A 225 15.50 -11.18 -4.91
CA LEU A 225 16.15 -10.28 -5.86
C LEU A 225 17.67 -10.45 -5.71
N PRO A 226 18.37 -11.00 -6.73
CA PRO A 226 19.79 -11.13 -6.68
C PRO A 226 20.48 -9.76 -6.55
N PRO A 227 21.72 -9.70 -6.02
CA PRO A 227 22.49 -8.46 -5.98
C PRO A 227 22.82 -7.95 -7.40
N VAL A 228 23.07 -6.65 -7.51
CA VAL A 228 23.55 -6.05 -8.76
C VAL A 228 24.89 -6.69 -9.14
N GLY A 229 25.01 -7.06 -10.42
CA GLY A 229 26.21 -7.75 -10.92
C GLY A 229 26.10 -9.28 -10.92
N TRP A 230 24.99 -9.84 -10.45
CA TRP A 230 24.72 -11.27 -10.62
C TRP A 230 24.20 -11.57 -12.02
N TRP A 231 24.85 -12.55 -12.70
CA TRP A 231 24.56 -12.94 -14.08
C TRP A 231 24.08 -14.40 -14.21
N GLY A 232 23.76 -15.03 -13.09
CA GLY A 232 23.23 -16.41 -13.10
C GLY A 232 21.84 -16.48 -13.68
N THR A 233 21.44 -17.68 -14.13
CA THR A 233 20.07 -17.95 -14.58
C THR A 233 19.11 -17.82 -13.41
N ALA A 234 18.10 -16.95 -13.56
CA ALA A 234 17.01 -16.91 -12.59
C ALA A 234 16.32 -18.29 -12.54
N PRO A 235 16.06 -18.87 -11.36
CA PRO A 235 15.24 -20.07 -11.29
C PRO A 235 13.88 -19.78 -11.90
N ALA A 236 13.33 -20.76 -12.63
CA ALA A 236 12.00 -20.65 -13.21
C ALA A 236 10.98 -20.30 -12.11
N PRO A 237 10.00 -19.45 -12.36
CA PRO A 237 8.93 -19.19 -11.40
C PRO A 237 8.19 -20.50 -11.13
N ALA A 238 7.99 -20.81 -9.86
CA ALA A 238 7.19 -21.96 -9.40
C ALA A 238 5.71 -21.72 -9.65
#